data_9ccd1271be08f0de24c465cc2f8cd521
#
_entry.id   9ccd1271be08f0de24c465cc2f8cd521
#
_cell.length_a   1.000
_cell.length_b   1.000
_cell.length_c   1.000
_cell.angle_alpha   90.00
_cell.angle_beta   90.00
_cell.angle_gamma   90.00
#
_symmetry.space_group_name_H-M   'P 1'
#
loop_
_entity.id
_entity.type
_entity.pdbx_description
1 polymer ?
#
loop_
_entity_poly.entity_id
_entity_poly.type
_entity_poly.pdbx_seq_one_letter_code
_entity_poly.pdbx_strand_id
1 'polypeptide(L)'
;MKKIYLLLLTIIPLLYSCYGGEDSTDITNIQQVTAVSGISNDTYKLYQGDTLKLSPTLSFSEGADTTLYTYRWLIGKSEVISNSRNLTWPVCLPNGYSMAGNIPGVFVVQNKENGLEFRQTFTFQVYSNYTPSCVVVYEKDDNTIEWMSLQGEPADFTRYFDNMIQRINPEEPVKGKYTGALYSTNELAIFTNNHPDYGKCISMRNADPDNGYLYNVGEYTGNVYGKMYMGATPSLNIHNCVFGYGASKYFICNDILHVFNGLDRKLPVFNESTFVKSTEVQQALSSKQFQRYKKATFVLHKDGHVGCYHVYDDVMENVKIDGKPFVLDSLYGCFTEATGMGSNKPYSVYLLGSKDGEFNLYRFYVNYINRVVQPLTLEAKMPVDATFAKTTKFWWGSFGESYGFYTIDNSIYRFDYYEMNSFEPSQAKKLITFDADEEIIDVFPLIPGMGLRDEDDCTVVLLYKKATNTSSLYVYDTVTGRKIKEYKDIIPGKAVYFTKCL
;
A
#
# COMPACT_ATOMS: atom_id res chain seq x y z
N MET A 1 45.71 27.83 -66.19
CA MET A 1 46.70 27.14 -65.36
C MET A 1 47.55 28.09 -64.49
N LYS A 2 47.95 29.30 -64.94
CA LYS A 2 48.76 30.24 -64.14
C LYS A 2 48.10 30.78 -62.82
N LYS A 3 46.76 30.80 -62.74
CA LYS A 3 46.05 31.30 -61.53
C LYS A 3 45.98 30.28 -60.40
N ILE A 4 46.11 28.98 -60.67
CA ILE A 4 46.10 27.91 -59.66
C ILE A 4 47.44 27.83 -58.95
N TYR A 5 48.53 28.09 -59.63
CA TYR A 5 49.86 28.11 -58.98
C TYR A 5 50.05 29.30 -58.04
N LEU A 6 49.36 30.44 -58.33
CA LEU A 6 49.43 31.58 -57.42
C LEU A 6 48.66 31.35 -56.12
N LEU A 7 47.54 30.61 -56.19
CA LEU A 7 46.75 30.26 -55.02
C LEU A 7 47.44 29.19 -54.16
N LEU A 8 48.16 28.26 -54.77
CA LEU A 8 48.97 27.25 -54.03
C LEU A 8 50.18 27.90 -53.34
N LEU A 9 50.79 28.94 -53.95
CA LEU A 9 51.95 29.63 -53.37
C LEU A 9 51.58 30.51 -52.20
N THR A 10 50.32 30.95 -52.05
CA THR A 10 49.84 31.74 -50.92
C THR A 10 49.32 30.87 -49.75
N ILE A 11 48.97 29.62 -50.01
CA ILE A 11 48.50 28.66 -48.99
C ILE A 11 49.67 28.00 -48.25
N ILE A 12 50.83 27.80 -48.91
CA ILE A 12 52.01 27.17 -48.33
C ILE A 12 52.56 27.96 -47.09
N PRO A 13 52.70 29.30 -47.15
CA PRO A 13 53.17 30.05 -45.97
C PRO A 13 52.14 30.10 -44.85
N LEU A 14 50.83 29.96 -45.12
CA LEU A 14 49.78 29.88 -44.10
C LEU A 14 49.81 28.55 -43.36
N LEU A 15 50.23 27.46 -44.01
CA LEU A 15 50.40 26.15 -43.34
C LEU A 15 51.74 26.08 -42.56
N TYR A 16 52.74 26.83 -42.93
CA TYR A 16 54.02 26.93 -42.20
C TYR A 16 53.94 27.90 -40.99
N SER A 17 53.03 28.86 -40.97
CA SER A 17 52.86 29.78 -39.87
C SER A 17 52.26 29.11 -38.61
N CYS A 18 51.68 27.92 -38.75
CA CYS A 18 51.24 27.16 -37.59
C CYS A 18 52.30 26.17 -37.01
N TYR A 19 53.52 26.13 -37.62
CA TYR A 19 54.55 25.15 -37.20
C TYR A 19 55.77 25.79 -36.57
N GLY A 20 55.68 27.06 -36.19
CA GLY A 20 56.74 27.83 -35.49
C GLY A 20 56.39 28.18 -34.06
N GLY A 21 55.61 27.37 -33.41
CA GLY A 21 55.56 27.44 -31.97
C GLY A 21 56.77 26.70 -31.39
N GLU A 22 57.60 27.41 -30.65
CA GLU A 22 58.62 26.82 -29.79
C GLU A 22 58.02 25.57 -29.15
N ASP A 23 58.77 24.50 -29.16
CA ASP A 23 58.46 23.30 -28.36
C ASP A 23 58.43 23.71 -26.91
N SER A 24 57.34 24.27 -26.47
CA SER A 24 57.02 24.31 -25.04
C SER A 24 56.69 22.86 -24.64
N THR A 25 57.72 22.08 -24.51
CA THR A 25 57.70 20.74 -23.89
C THR A 25 57.42 20.83 -22.40
N ASP A 26 57.08 21.97 -21.90
CA ASP A 26 56.46 22.11 -20.59
C ASP A 26 54.99 21.66 -20.71
N ILE A 27 54.79 20.35 -20.89
CA ILE A 27 53.53 19.72 -20.53
C ILE A 27 53.42 19.91 -19.02
N THR A 28 52.86 21.04 -18.62
CA THR A 28 52.51 21.26 -17.24
C THR A 28 51.54 20.13 -16.86
N ASN A 29 52.04 19.22 -16.05
CA ASN A 29 51.20 18.13 -15.53
C ASN A 29 50.04 18.78 -14.78
N ILE A 30 48.86 18.84 -15.41
CA ILE A 30 47.69 19.47 -14.80
C ILE A 30 47.32 18.63 -13.61
N GLN A 31 47.52 19.20 -12.43
CA GLN A 31 47.12 18.57 -11.19
C GLN A 31 45.59 18.51 -11.12
N GLN A 32 45.03 17.31 -11.21
CA GLN A 32 43.60 17.09 -11.21
C GLN A 32 43.19 15.83 -10.48
N VAL A 33 41.90 15.78 -10.08
CA VAL A 33 41.26 14.57 -9.60
C VAL A 33 41.02 13.65 -10.80
N THR A 34 41.46 12.43 -10.73
CA THR A 34 41.33 11.42 -11.80
C THR A 34 40.15 10.49 -11.57
N ALA A 35 39.79 10.21 -10.31
CA ALA A 35 38.66 9.41 -9.96
C ALA A 35 38.09 9.72 -8.57
N VAL A 36 36.81 9.49 -8.40
CA VAL A 36 36.09 9.50 -7.11
C VAL A 36 35.37 8.17 -6.94
N SER A 37 35.54 7.54 -5.79
CA SER A 37 34.81 6.33 -5.38
C SER A 37 34.16 6.52 -4.00
N GLY A 38 33.29 5.57 -3.59
CA GLY A 38 32.58 5.67 -2.30
C GLY A 38 31.31 6.53 -2.34
N ILE A 39 30.90 6.98 -3.55
CA ILE A 39 29.57 7.56 -3.81
C ILE A 39 28.88 6.58 -4.77
N SER A 40 27.74 5.99 -4.35
CA SER A 40 26.99 5.07 -5.18
C SER A 40 26.27 5.79 -6.33
N ASN A 41 26.15 5.12 -7.46
CA ASN A 41 25.29 5.55 -8.55
C ASN A 41 23.82 5.16 -8.32
N ASP A 42 23.54 4.28 -7.36
CA ASP A 42 22.19 3.94 -6.95
C ASP A 42 21.55 5.09 -6.20
N THR A 43 20.22 5.18 -6.25
CA THR A 43 19.49 6.19 -5.52
C THR A 43 19.49 5.90 -4.02
N TYR A 44 20.01 6.83 -3.23
CA TYR A 44 19.94 6.75 -1.77
C TYR A 44 18.52 7.00 -1.30
N LYS A 45 17.94 6.05 -0.56
CA LYS A 45 16.66 6.21 0.12
C LYS A 45 16.93 6.70 1.55
N LEU A 46 16.54 7.93 1.84
CA LEU A 46 16.84 8.62 3.09
C LEU A 46 15.53 9.01 3.79
N TYR A 47 15.56 9.05 5.11
CA TYR A 47 14.42 9.50 5.89
C TYR A 47 14.72 10.86 6.54
N GLN A 48 13.73 11.73 6.60
CA GLN A 48 13.85 13.05 7.21
C GLN A 48 14.29 12.92 8.68
N GLY A 49 15.33 13.68 9.06
CA GLY A 49 15.93 13.60 10.39
C GLY A 49 17.02 12.54 10.56
N ASP A 50 17.22 11.62 9.61
CA ASP A 50 18.38 10.74 9.57
C ASP A 50 19.66 11.56 9.26
N THR A 51 20.81 10.93 9.35
CA THR A 51 22.08 11.56 8.97
C THR A 51 22.72 10.78 7.82
N LEU A 52 22.85 11.41 6.66
CA LEU A 52 23.62 10.85 5.54
C LEU A 52 25.12 11.09 5.78
N LYS A 53 25.90 10.01 5.78
CA LYS A 53 27.37 10.06 5.87
C LYS A 53 27.97 9.48 4.60
N LEU A 54 28.79 10.25 3.91
CA LEU A 54 29.54 9.82 2.74
C LEU A 54 31.01 10.19 2.91
N SER A 55 31.91 9.25 2.63
CA SER A 55 33.35 9.42 2.75
C SER A 55 34.04 9.03 1.44
N PRO A 56 34.06 9.94 0.44
CA PRO A 56 34.62 9.63 -0.86
C PRO A 56 36.13 9.43 -0.81
N THR A 57 36.59 8.44 -1.56
CA THR A 57 38.01 8.22 -1.83
C THR A 57 38.37 8.89 -3.15
N LEU A 58 39.41 9.72 -3.16
CA LEU A 58 39.85 10.49 -4.30
C LEU A 58 41.17 9.93 -4.82
N SER A 59 41.26 9.77 -6.12
CA SER A 59 42.53 9.56 -6.84
C SER A 59 42.93 10.84 -7.55
N PHE A 60 44.22 11.11 -7.54
CA PHE A 60 44.79 12.31 -8.15
C PHE A 60 45.84 11.95 -9.20
N SER A 61 46.13 12.87 -10.11
CA SER A 61 47.25 12.75 -11.00
C SER A 61 48.60 12.71 -10.23
N GLU A 62 49.62 12.13 -10.83
CA GLU A 62 50.94 12.01 -10.23
C GLU A 62 51.50 13.41 -9.85
N GLY A 63 52.04 13.50 -8.65
CA GLY A 63 52.62 14.75 -8.13
C GLY A 63 51.63 15.82 -7.66
N ALA A 64 50.32 15.52 -7.62
CA ALA A 64 49.31 16.47 -7.20
C ALA A 64 49.42 16.79 -5.69
N ASP A 65 49.45 18.09 -5.36
CA ASP A 65 49.34 18.56 -3.99
C ASP A 65 47.90 18.55 -3.52
N THR A 66 47.57 17.60 -2.66
CA THR A 66 46.21 17.42 -2.15
C THR A 66 45.71 18.55 -1.25
N THR A 67 46.56 19.44 -0.77
CA THR A 67 46.20 20.61 0.07
C THR A 67 45.57 21.76 -0.74
N LEU A 68 45.76 21.73 -2.04
CA LEU A 68 45.22 22.71 -2.97
C LEU A 68 43.77 22.53 -3.34
N TYR A 69 43.10 21.47 -2.86
CA TYR A 69 41.73 21.20 -3.23
C TYR A 69 40.72 21.66 -2.17
N THR A 70 39.59 22.17 -2.65
CA THR A 70 38.39 22.45 -1.87
C THR A 70 37.27 21.51 -2.27
N TYR A 71 36.31 21.35 -1.38
CA TYR A 71 35.21 20.41 -1.51
C TYR A 71 33.88 21.14 -1.33
N ARG A 72 32.86 20.73 -2.08
CA ARG A 72 31.49 21.20 -1.91
C ARG A 72 30.52 20.08 -2.18
N TRP A 73 29.54 19.93 -1.31
CA TRP A 73 28.39 19.08 -1.52
C TRP A 73 27.19 19.96 -1.84
N LEU A 74 26.58 19.71 -2.99
CA LEU A 74 25.43 20.45 -3.49
C LEU A 74 24.24 19.50 -3.56
N ILE A 75 23.04 19.98 -3.22
CA ILE A 75 21.79 19.26 -3.41
C ILE A 75 20.79 20.13 -4.16
N GLY A 76 19.85 19.47 -4.84
CA GLY A 76 18.84 20.13 -5.62
C GLY A 76 19.43 21.01 -6.71
N LYS A 77 18.96 22.25 -6.82
CA LYS A 77 19.39 23.17 -7.89
C LYS A 77 20.78 23.76 -7.69
N SER A 78 21.28 23.91 -6.46
CA SER A 78 22.64 24.39 -6.12
C SER A 78 22.83 24.72 -4.63
N GLU A 79 22.03 24.18 -3.75
CA GLU A 79 22.15 24.41 -2.30
C GLU A 79 23.42 23.72 -1.77
N VAL A 80 24.32 24.50 -1.15
CA VAL A 80 25.54 23.96 -0.56
C VAL A 80 25.22 23.47 0.85
N ILE A 81 25.36 22.14 1.08
CA ILE A 81 25.11 21.53 2.39
C ILE A 81 26.37 21.23 3.18
N SER A 82 27.53 21.20 2.52
CA SER A 82 28.81 21.00 3.20
C SER A 82 29.98 21.48 2.32
N ASN A 83 31.03 21.98 2.96
CA ASN A 83 32.32 22.30 2.33
C ASN A 83 33.45 21.33 2.79
N SER A 84 33.08 20.23 3.45
CA SER A 84 34.06 19.23 3.90
C SER A 84 34.21 18.12 2.86
N ARG A 85 35.39 17.46 2.85
CA ARG A 85 35.62 16.28 2.01
C ARG A 85 34.57 15.18 2.32
N ASN A 86 34.40 14.90 3.60
CA ASN A 86 33.40 13.92 4.06
C ASN A 86 32.08 14.64 4.35
N LEU A 87 30.98 14.08 3.87
CA LEU A 87 29.64 14.59 4.16
C LEU A 87 29.15 13.99 5.48
N THR A 88 28.63 14.86 6.34
CA THR A 88 27.74 14.49 7.44
C THR A 88 26.59 15.49 7.38
N TRP A 89 25.45 15.04 6.87
CA TRP A 89 24.30 15.90 6.59
C TRP A 89 23.05 15.38 7.29
N PRO A 90 22.44 16.17 8.19
CA PRO A 90 21.12 15.87 8.71
C PRO A 90 20.10 16.00 7.58
N VAL A 91 19.47 14.88 7.25
CA VAL A 91 18.59 14.79 6.09
C VAL A 91 17.34 15.66 6.29
N CYS A 92 17.15 16.60 5.39
CA CYS A 92 15.93 17.40 5.28
C CYS A 92 15.49 17.48 3.83
N LEU A 93 14.19 17.72 3.61
CA LEU A 93 13.68 17.90 2.26
C LEU A 93 14.10 19.27 1.74
N PRO A 94 14.85 19.35 0.61
CA PRO A 94 15.25 20.64 0.05
C PRO A 94 14.04 21.42 -0.50
N ASN A 95 14.11 22.75 -0.45
CA ASN A 95 13.04 23.61 -0.98
C ASN A 95 12.75 23.34 -2.46
N GLY A 96 11.47 23.19 -2.79
CA GLY A 96 11.00 22.97 -4.16
C GLY A 96 11.07 21.50 -4.62
N TYR A 97 11.35 20.57 -3.72
CA TYR A 97 11.27 19.13 -4.00
C TYR A 97 10.14 18.48 -3.22
N SER A 98 9.59 17.40 -3.78
CA SER A 98 8.55 16.60 -3.14
C SER A 98 9.15 15.39 -2.44
N MET A 99 8.48 14.92 -1.38
CA MET A 99 8.81 13.64 -0.72
C MET A 99 8.83 12.50 -1.74
N ALA A 100 9.77 11.56 -1.55
CA ALA A 100 10.02 10.42 -2.43
C ALA A 100 10.36 10.79 -3.90
N GLY A 101 10.46 12.06 -4.24
CA GLY A 101 10.93 12.51 -5.55
C GLY A 101 12.45 12.36 -5.67
N ASN A 102 12.94 12.16 -6.90
CA ASN A 102 14.37 12.12 -7.18
C ASN A 102 14.99 13.50 -7.01
N ILE A 103 15.96 13.62 -6.13
CA ILE A 103 16.68 14.83 -5.83
C ILE A 103 18.14 14.65 -6.26
N PRO A 104 18.66 15.49 -7.18
CA PRO A 104 20.04 15.40 -7.60
C PRO A 104 20.99 15.93 -6.51
N GLY A 105 22.09 15.24 -6.33
CA GLY A 105 23.22 15.69 -5.54
C GLY A 105 24.50 15.75 -6.37
N VAL A 106 25.42 16.61 -6.01
CA VAL A 106 26.70 16.76 -6.67
C VAL A 106 27.82 16.95 -5.63
N PHE A 107 28.83 16.10 -5.68
CA PHE A 107 30.08 16.31 -5.00
C PHE A 107 31.06 17.02 -5.95
N VAL A 108 31.57 18.16 -5.55
CA VAL A 108 32.48 18.97 -6.32
C VAL A 108 33.84 19.04 -5.61
N VAL A 109 34.90 18.71 -6.34
CA VAL A 109 36.29 18.89 -5.90
C VAL A 109 36.93 19.92 -6.82
N GLN A 110 37.42 21.03 -6.28
CA GLN A 110 37.99 22.14 -7.04
C GLN A 110 39.42 22.39 -6.64
N ASN A 111 40.32 22.47 -7.63
CA ASN A 111 41.70 22.94 -7.44
C ASN A 111 41.71 24.45 -7.33
N LYS A 112 42.31 25.01 -6.27
CA LYS A 112 42.36 26.45 -5.97
C LYS A 112 43.25 27.23 -6.93
N GLU A 113 44.29 26.59 -7.49
CA GLU A 113 45.28 27.29 -8.33
C GLU A 113 44.79 27.44 -9.77
N ASN A 114 44.25 26.36 -10.34
CA ASN A 114 43.82 26.35 -11.75
C ASN A 114 42.32 26.45 -11.95
N GLY A 115 41.53 26.36 -10.86
CA GLY A 115 40.08 26.45 -10.89
C GLY A 115 39.37 25.23 -11.47
N LEU A 116 40.09 24.17 -11.87
CA LEU A 116 39.48 22.95 -12.42
C LEU A 116 38.60 22.25 -11.41
N GLU A 117 37.40 21.86 -11.85
CA GLU A 117 36.43 21.13 -11.03
C GLU A 117 36.24 19.69 -11.54
N PHE A 118 36.26 18.76 -10.62
CA PHE A 118 35.76 17.41 -10.82
C PHE A 118 34.38 17.30 -10.14
N ARG A 119 33.40 16.73 -10.85
CA ARG A 119 32.03 16.60 -10.34
C ARG A 119 31.58 15.17 -10.39
N GLN A 120 31.15 14.64 -9.23
CA GLN A 120 30.47 13.34 -9.12
C GLN A 120 29.02 13.56 -8.75
N THR A 121 28.11 13.11 -9.62
CA THR A 121 26.68 13.19 -9.38
C THR A 121 26.18 11.97 -8.61
N PHE A 122 25.13 12.14 -7.83
CA PHE A 122 24.38 11.08 -7.16
C PHE A 122 22.93 11.49 -7.08
N THR A 123 22.05 10.54 -6.74
CA THR A 123 20.63 10.80 -6.60
C THR A 123 20.16 10.30 -5.24
N PHE A 124 19.23 11.03 -4.63
CA PHE A 124 18.59 10.57 -3.40
C PHE A 124 17.10 10.91 -3.39
N GLN A 125 16.38 10.22 -2.53
CA GLN A 125 14.96 10.42 -2.24
C GLN A 125 14.82 10.63 -0.74
N VAL A 126 14.06 11.62 -0.32
CA VAL A 126 13.77 11.89 1.10
C VAL A 126 12.34 11.43 1.39
N TYR A 127 12.21 10.56 2.37
CA TYR A 127 10.94 10.07 2.87
C TYR A 127 10.63 10.71 4.23
N SER A 128 9.36 10.91 4.54
CA SER A 128 8.95 11.23 5.90
C SER A 128 9.26 10.05 6.82
N ASN A 129 9.65 10.34 8.06
CA ASN A 129 9.90 9.29 9.06
C ASN A 129 8.70 8.38 9.27
N TYR A 130 7.49 8.88 9.06
CA TYR A 130 6.25 8.18 9.39
C TYR A 130 5.42 7.79 8.18
N THR A 131 5.87 8.08 6.94
CA THR A 131 5.11 7.67 5.75
C THR A 131 5.03 6.14 5.68
N PRO A 132 3.84 5.56 5.86
CA PRO A 132 3.71 4.12 5.89
C PRO A 132 3.69 3.53 4.47
N SER A 133 4.25 2.34 4.32
CA SER A 133 3.91 1.43 3.21
C SER A 133 2.71 0.56 3.57
N CYS A 134 2.57 0.25 4.85
CA CYS A 134 1.40 -0.41 5.42
C CYS A 134 1.02 0.23 6.76
N VAL A 135 -0.25 0.12 7.11
CA VAL A 135 -0.81 0.60 8.36
C VAL A 135 -1.46 -0.56 9.11
N VAL A 136 -1.24 -0.61 10.41
CA VAL A 136 -2.00 -1.44 11.34
C VAL A 136 -2.73 -0.53 12.32
N VAL A 137 -4.03 -0.71 12.49
CA VAL A 137 -4.79 -0.10 13.59
C VAL A 137 -4.97 -1.13 14.68
N TYR A 138 -4.80 -0.75 15.94
CA TYR A 138 -4.91 -1.65 17.07
C TYR A 138 -5.56 -0.98 18.30
N GLU A 139 -6.22 -1.80 19.11
CA GLU A 139 -6.83 -1.41 20.39
C GLU A 139 -5.88 -1.72 21.54
N LYS A 140 -5.74 -0.80 22.48
CA LYS A 140 -5.04 -1.00 23.76
C LYS A 140 -6.00 -1.39 24.86
N ASP A 141 -5.46 -1.87 26.00
CA ASP A 141 -6.23 -2.28 27.19
C ASP A 141 -7.09 -1.16 27.80
N ASP A 142 -6.68 0.08 27.61
CA ASP A 142 -7.37 1.27 28.15
C ASP A 142 -8.47 1.81 27.23
N ASN A 143 -8.90 1.06 26.21
CA ASN A 143 -9.82 1.44 25.17
C ASN A 143 -9.34 2.67 24.33
N THR A 144 -8.04 2.89 24.27
CA THR A 144 -7.46 3.79 23.27
C THR A 144 -7.17 3.02 22.00
N ILE A 145 -7.34 3.72 20.88
CA ILE A 145 -7.03 3.20 19.56
C ILE A 145 -5.78 3.89 19.07
N GLU A 146 -4.86 3.10 18.57
CA GLU A 146 -3.62 3.57 17.99
C GLU A 146 -3.43 3.01 16.60
N TRP A 147 -2.46 3.55 15.87
CA TRP A 147 -2.00 2.95 14.65
C TRP A 147 -0.49 2.84 14.61
N MET A 148 -0.01 1.91 13.81
CA MET A 148 1.39 1.65 13.56
C MET A 148 1.71 1.92 12.11
N SER A 149 2.79 2.65 11.85
CA SER A 149 3.38 2.83 10.53
C SER A 149 4.40 1.72 10.27
N LEU A 150 4.23 1.01 9.17
CA LEU A 150 5.17 0.01 8.69
C LEU A 150 5.78 0.48 7.38
N GLN A 151 7.11 0.51 7.30
CA GLN A 151 7.85 0.99 6.13
C GLN A 151 8.62 -0.15 5.48
N GLY A 152 8.57 -0.21 4.15
CA GLY A 152 9.10 -1.31 3.37
C GLY A 152 8.00 -2.23 2.85
N GLU A 153 8.36 -3.40 2.36
CA GLU A 153 7.41 -4.40 1.89
C GLU A 153 7.06 -5.38 3.01
N PRO A 154 5.87 -6.00 2.99
CA PRO A 154 5.47 -6.98 4.00
C PRO A 154 6.48 -8.10 4.22
N ALA A 155 7.19 -8.53 3.18
CA ALA A 155 8.26 -9.51 3.28
C ALA A 155 9.54 -8.98 3.96
N ASP A 156 9.71 -7.65 4.03
CA ASP A 156 10.90 -7.01 4.61
C ASP A 156 10.60 -5.58 5.09
N PHE A 157 9.82 -5.45 6.16
CA PHE A 157 9.65 -4.16 6.82
C PHE A 157 10.98 -3.73 7.44
N THR A 158 11.50 -2.62 6.97
CA THR A 158 12.79 -2.07 7.41
C THR A 158 12.66 -1.23 8.66
N ARG A 159 11.50 -0.60 8.87
CA ARG A 159 11.20 0.27 10.01
C ARG A 159 9.73 0.16 10.39
N TYR A 160 9.44 0.30 11.67
CA TYR A 160 8.06 0.40 12.17
C TYR A 160 7.99 1.36 13.36
N PHE A 161 6.87 2.09 13.43
CA PHE A 161 6.61 3.08 14.48
C PHE A 161 5.23 2.82 15.04
N ASP A 162 5.19 2.48 16.30
CA ASP A 162 3.98 2.26 17.08
C ASP A 162 3.46 3.56 17.71
N ASN A 163 2.28 3.52 18.30
CA ASN A 163 1.68 4.60 19.08
C ASN A 163 1.70 5.94 18.32
N MET A 164 1.34 5.92 17.05
CA MET A 164 1.46 7.07 16.17
C MET A 164 0.54 8.23 16.55
N ILE A 165 -0.65 7.95 17.11
CA ILE A 165 -1.53 9.00 17.65
C ILE A 165 -0.85 9.69 18.82
N GLN A 166 -0.37 8.90 19.79
CA GLN A 166 0.33 9.45 20.95
C GLN A 166 1.59 10.23 20.59
N ARG A 167 2.29 9.82 19.52
CA ARG A 167 3.52 10.52 19.07
C ARG A 167 3.24 11.88 18.43
N ILE A 168 2.14 12.01 17.71
CA ILE A 168 1.86 13.16 16.85
C ILE A 168 0.74 14.02 17.40
N ASN A 169 -0.27 13.41 18.02
CA ASN A 169 -1.43 14.08 18.60
C ASN A 169 -1.62 13.69 20.08
N PRO A 170 -0.62 13.90 20.95
CA PRO A 170 -0.65 13.40 22.32
C PRO A 170 -1.77 13.96 23.19
N GLU A 171 -2.24 15.19 22.88
CA GLU A 171 -3.30 15.88 23.64
C GLU A 171 -4.70 15.36 23.30
N GLU A 172 -4.85 14.66 22.17
CA GLU A 172 -6.15 14.19 21.69
C GLU A 172 -6.12 12.69 21.34
N PRO A 173 -6.07 11.78 22.32
CA PRO A 173 -6.11 10.35 22.05
C PRO A 173 -7.44 9.93 21.43
N VAL A 174 -7.42 8.97 20.51
CA VAL A 174 -8.65 8.36 19.98
C VAL A 174 -9.15 7.34 21.01
N LYS A 175 -10.33 7.59 21.57
CA LYS A 175 -10.96 6.75 22.59
C LYS A 175 -12.30 6.20 22.12
N GLY A 176 -12.69 5.09 22.71
CA GLY A 176 -13.93 4.40 22.45
C GLY A 176 -13.71 3.04 21.80
N LYS A 177 -14.78 2.27 21.67
CA LYS A 177 -14.72 0.97 21.01
C LYS A 177 -14.51 1.15 19.50
N TYR A 178 -13.55 0.45 18.94
CA TYR A 178 -13.34 0.41 17.49
C TYR A 178 -14.57 -0.16 16.78
N THR A 179 -15.00 0.50 15.71
CA THR A 179 -16.10 0.06 14.86
C THR A 179 -15.69 -0.14 13.40
N GLY A 180 -14.55 0.42 13.00
CA GLY A 180 -14.01 0.25 11.66
C GLY A 180 -12.87 1.20 11.36
N ALA A 181 -12.21 0.98 10.23
CA ALA A 181 -11.26 1.93 9.67
C ALA A 181 -11.40 1.98 8.14
N LEU A 182 -11.04 3.12 7.60
CA LEU A 182 -11.08 3.39 6.17
C LEU A 182 -9.80 4.09 5.75
N TYR A 183 -9.01 3.44 4.89
CA TYR A 183 -7.84 4.06 4.29
C TYR A 183 -8.20 4.61 2.90
N SER A 184 -7.79 5.83 2.63
CA SER A 184 -7.74 6.42 1.30
C SER A 184 -6.30 6.77 0.94
N THR A 185 -6.04 7.19 -0.29
CA THR A 185 -4.68 7.55 -0.72
C THR A 185 -4.02 8.66 0.10
N ASN A 186 -4.79 9.45 0.84
CA ASN A 186 -4.32 10.61 1.59
C ASN A 186 -4.68 10.57 3.07
N GLU A 187 -5.68 9.80 3.47
CA GLU A 187 -6.19 9.79 4.85
C GLU A 187 -6.50 8.38 5.34
N LEU A 188 -6.26 8.16 6.63
CA LEU A 188 -6.78 7.04 7.39
C LEU A 188 -7.88 7.57 8.31
N ALA A 189 -9.12 7.11 8.12
CA ALA A 189 -10.19 7.33 9.07
C ALA A 189 -10.30 6.15 10.02
N ILE A 190 -10.27 6.41 11.31
CA ILE A 190 -10.50 5.42 12.37
C ILE A 190 -11.84 5.73 13.00
N PHE A 191 -12.77 4.78 12.95
CA PHE A 191 -14.14 4.92 13.47
C PHE A 191 -14.24 4.33 14.86
N THR A 192 -14.97 5.04 15.73
CA THR A 192 -15.30 4.58 17.07
C THR A 192 -16.77 4.80 17.36
N ASN A 193 -17.29 4.20 18.42
CA ASN A 193 -18.64 4.45 18.89
C ASN A 193 -18.76 5.72 19.74
N ASN A 194 -17.74 6.56 19.77
CA ASN A 194 -17.70 7.76 20.62
C ASN A 194 -18.34 8.95 19.90
N HIS A 195 -19.41 9.50 20.46
CA HIS A 195 -20.09 10.70 19.98
C HIS A 195 -19.52 11.95 20.68
N PRO A 196 -19.35 13.13 20.00
CA PRO A 196 -19.81 13.43 18.63
C PRO A 196 -18.78 13.13 17.55
N ASP A 197 -17.57 12.78 17.90
CA ASP A 197 -16.45 12.73 16.94
C ASP A 197 -16.46 11.48 16.05
N TYR A 198 -17.00 10.37 16.54
CA TYR A 198 -17.01 9.05 15.88
C TYR A 198 -15.66 8.57 15.36
N GLY A 199 -14.57 9.12 15.91
CA GLY A 199 -13.21 8.82 15.52
C GLY A 199 -12.48 10.00 14.90
N LYS A 200 -11.29 9.72 14.36
CA LYS A 200 -10.40 10.75 13.80
C LYS A 200 -9.98 10.39 12.38
N CYS A 201 -9.82 11.44 11.58
CA CYS A 201 -9.20 11.37 10.26
C CYS A 201 -7.75 11.83 10.36
N ILE A 202 -6.84 11.06 9.79
CA ILE A 202 -5.40 11.19 9.96
C ILE A 202 -4.77 11.35 8.59
N SER A 203 -3.91 12.35 8.41
CA SER A 203 -3.16 12.52 7.18
C SER A 203 -2.15 11.38 6.97
N MET A 204 -2.15 10.82 5.78
CA MET A 204 -1.16 9.82 5.36
C MET A 204 -0.14 10.38 4.36
N ARG A 205 -0.23 11.66 4.05
CA ARG A 205 0.70 12.41 3.16
C ARG A 205 0.99 13.80 3.73
N ASN A 206 2.11 14.37 3.30
CA ASN A 206 2.55 15.70 3.74
C ASN A 206 1.74 16.88 3.14
N ALA A 207 0.82 16.62 2.24
CA ALA A 207 0.01 17.68 1.62
C ALA A 207 -1.40 17.17 1.35
N ASP A 208 -2.39 17.98 1.67
CA ASP A 208 -3.74 17.85 1.13
C ASP A 208 -3.73 18.41 -0.30
N PRO A 209 -3.97 17.59 -1.34
CA PRO A 209 -3.93 18.05 -2.72
C PRO A 209 -5.04 19.05 -3.05
N ASP A 210 -6.09 19.12 -2.23
CA ASP A 210 -7.26 19.95 -2.51
C ASP A 210 -7.18 21.36 -1.92
N ASN A 211 -6.51 21.49 -0.79
CA ASN A 211 -6.46 22.76 -0.04
C ASN A 211 -5.07 23.39 -0.01
N GLY A 212 -4.04 22.69 -0.49
CA GLY A 212 -2.66 23.17 -0.45
C GLY A 212 -2.07 23.25 0.97
N TYR A 213 -2.80 22.77 2.00
CA TYR A 213 -2.28 22.70 3.36
C TYR A 213 -1.28 21.54 3.47
N LEU A 214 -0.15 21.84 4.12
CA LEU A 214 0.83 20.82 4.46
C LEU A 214 0.46 20.25 5.83
N TYR A 215 0.18 18.96 5.87
CA TYR A 215 0.09 18.19 7.10
C TYR A 215 1.33 17.31 7.23
N ASN A 216 1.82 17.14 8.44
CA ASN A 216 2.75 16.04 8.68
C ASN A 216 2.00 14.71 8.67
N VAL A 217 2.67 13.66 8.24
CA VAL A 217 2.06 12.32 8.29
C VAL A 217 1.72 11.98 9.74
N GLY A 218 0.46 11.61 9.96
CA GLY A 218 -0.09 11.28 11.27
C GLY A 218 -0.84 12.42 11.95
N GLU A 219 -0.77 13.67 11.45
CA GLU A 219 -1.57 14.77 11.99
C GLU A 219 -3.05 14.58 11.70
N TYR A 220 -3.90 15.05 12.61
CA TYR A 220 -5.33 15.05 12.39
C TYR A 220 -5.73 16.02 11.29
N THR A 221 -6.57 15.54 10.38
CA THR A 221 -7.23 16.34 9.35
C THR A 221 -8.67 16.68 9.70
N GLY A 222 -9.17 16.12 10.78
CA GLY A 222 -10.51 16.37 11.31
C GLY A 222 -11.07 15.17 12.06
N ASN A 223 -12.33 15.25 12.46
CA ASN A 223 -13.07 14.11 13.01
C ASN A 223 -13.87 13.40 11.92
N VAL A 224 -14.25 12.15 12.16
CA VAL A 224 -15.03 11.34 11.22
C VAL A 224 -16.38 12.01 10.92
N TYR A 225 -17.07 12.50 11.94
CA TYR A 225 -18.36 13.15 11.77
C TYR A 225 -18.26 14.37 10.83
N GLY A 226 -17.34 15.29 11.12
CA GLY A 226 -17.20 16.51 10.34
C GLY A 226 -16.72 16.26 8.90
N LYS A 227 -15.91 15.23 8.67
CA LYS A 227 -15.39 14.91 7.35
C LYS A 227 -16.34 14.10 6.48
N MET A 228 -17.10 13.21 7.07
CA MET A 228 -17.92 12.24 6.34
C MET A 228 -19.40 12.60 6.33
N TYR A 229 -19.84 13.51 7.18
CA TYR A 229 -21.25 13.87 7.29
C TYR A 229 -21.46 15.38 7.12
N MET A 230 -22.23 15.74 6.10
CA MET A 230 -22.67 17.12 5.85
C MET A 230 -24.16 17.24 6.19
N GLY A 231 -24.48 17.33 7.48
CA GLY A 231 -25.87 17.48 7.91
C GLY A 231 -26.06 17.28 9.43
N ALA A 232 -27.18 17.67 9.94
CA ALA A 232 -27.49 17.63 11.37
C ALA A 232 -28.08 16.28 11.80
N THR A 233 -27.38 15.18 11.61
CA THR A 233 -27.89 13.89 12.07
C THR A 233 -27.25 13.50 13.39
N PRO A 234 -28.04 13.17 14.39
CA PRO A 234 -27.59 13.08 15.77
C PRO A 234 -26.90 11.77 16.14
N SER A 235 -26.94 10.72 15.31
CA SER A 235 -26.29 9.45 15.63
C SER A 235 -25.88 8.70 14.39
N LEU A 236 -24.58 8.41 14.28
CA LEU A 236 -24.02 7.51 13.29
C LEU A 236 -23.63 6.21 13.99
N ASN A 237 -24.14 5.08 13.52
CA ASN A 237 -23.68 3.78 13.92
C ASN A 237 -22.95 3.14 12.75
N ILE A 238 -21.65 3.42 12.65
CA ILE A 238 -20.79 2.91 11.57
C ILE A 238 -20.22 1.57 12.02
N HIS A 239 -20.47 0.53 11.24
CA HIS A 239 -19.92 -0.79 11.47
C HIS A 239 -19.64 -1.49 10.14
N ASN A 240 -18.84 -2.57 10.18
CA ASN A 240 -18.47 -3.33 9.00
C ASN A 240 -17.95 -2.47 7.84
N CYS A 241 -16.96 -1.62 8.13
CA CYS A 241 -16.23 -0.93 7.06
C CYS A 241 -15.47 -1.93 6.23
N VAL A 242 -15.81 -2.05 4.97
CA VAL A 242 -15.15 -2.96 4.05
C VAL A 242 -14.59 -2.18 2.88
N PHE A 243 -13.33 -2.44 2.57
CA PHE A 243 -12.63 -1.85 1.45
C PHE A 243 -12.87 -2.58 0.14
N GLY A 244 -13.25 -1.79 -0.88
CA GLY A 244 -12.92 -2.13 -2.25
C GLY A 244 -11.58 -1.50 -2.62
N TYR A 245 -10.72 -2.21 -3.35
CA TYR A 245 -9.55 -1.62 -3.96
C TYR A 245 -9.95 -0.72 -5.13
N GLY A 246 -9.29 0.41 -5.25
CA GLY A 246 -9.60 1.37 -6.32
C GLY A 246 -10.60 2.43 -5.86
N ALA A 247 -11.53 2.76 -6.74
CA ALA A 247 -12.43 3.88 -6.57
C ALA A 247 -13.59 3.64 -5.59
N SER A 248 -13.97 2.38 -5.37
CA SER A 248 -15.19 2.05 -4.63
C SER A 248 -14.89 1.70 -3.18
N LYS A 249 -15.56 2.37 -2.27
CA LYS A 249 -15.50 2.15 -0.82
C LYS A 249 -16.92 1.96 -0.32
N TYR A 250 -17.12 1.03 0.61
CA TYR A 250 -18.43 0.82 1.20
C TYR A 250 -18.31 0.49 2.69
N PHE A 251 -19.31 0.89 3.40
CA PHE A 251 -19.47 0.62 4.83
C PHE A 251 -20.95 0.64 5.19
N ILE A 252 -21.29 0.04 6.32
CA ILE A 252 -22.64 0.06 6.85
C ILE A 252 -22.72 1.16 7.91
N CYS A 253 -23.65 2.06 7.75
CA CYS A 253 -23.99 3.09 8.71
C CYS A 253 -25.50 3.09 8.93
N ASN A 254 -25.94 3.03 10.19
CA ASN A 254 -27.35 2.96 10.55
C ASN A 254 -28.12 1.86 9.81
N ASP A 255 -27.50 0.68 9.67
CA ASP A 255 -28.04 -0.48 8.95
C ASP A 255 -28.28 -0.24 7.43
N ILE A 256 -27.69 0.80 6.86
CA ILE A 256 -27.75 1.08 5.42
C ILE A 256 -26.36 0.91 4.82
N LEU A 257 -26.27 0.23 3.70
CA LEU A 257 -25.05 0.10 2.93
C LEU A 257 -24.80 1.41 2.16
N HIS A 258 -23.66 2.01 2.41
CA HIS A 258 -23.15 3.17 1.69
C HIS A 258 -22.05 2.71 0.76
N VAL A 259 -22.22 3.00 -0.52
CA VAL A 259 -21.23 2.72 -1.56
C VAL A 259 -20.75 4.05 -2.12
N PHE A 260 -19.45 4.24 -2.10
CA PHE A 260 -18.81 5.40 -2.71
C PHE A 260 -18.03 4.98 -3.92
N ASN A 261 -18.46 5.48 -5.03
CA ASN A 261 -17.79 5.29 -6.30
C ASN A 261 -17.07 6.58 -6.68
N GLY A 262 -15.78 6.50 -6.89
CA GLY A 262 -15.02 7.66 -7.35
C GLY A 262 -13.52 7.42 -7.30
N LEU A 263 -12.84 7.97 -8.30
CA LEU A 263 -11.39 8.15 -8.30
C LEU A 263 -10.97 9.22 -7.28
N ASP A 264 -11.94 9.78 -6.56
CA ASP A 264 -11.71 10.85 -5.61
C ASP A 264 -10.85 10.39 -4.45
N ARG A 265 -9.77 11.13 -4.29
CA ARG A 265 -8.77 10.94 -3.25
C ARG A 265 -9.24 11.39 -1.87
N LYS A 266 -10.50 11.78 -1.74
CA LYS A 266 -11.13 12.25 -0.50
C LYS A 266 -11.83 11.11 0.22
N LEU A 267 -11.99 11.27 1.52
CA LEU A 267 -12.93 10.44 2.27
C LEU A 267 -14.33 10.64 1.71
N PRO A 268 -15.12 9.56 1.64
CA PRO A 268 -16.48 9.68 1.18
C PRO A 268 -17.28 10.63 2.09
N VAL A 269 -18.05 11.53 1.48
CA VAL A 269 -18.95 12.43 2.18
C VAL A 269 -20.35 11.84 2.12
N PHE A 270 -21.00 11.72 3.27
CA PHE A 270 -22.39 11.30 3.34
C PHE A 270 -23.29 12.41 2.82
N ASN A 271 -23.90 12.20 1.69
CA ASN A 271 -25.04 12.98 1.23
C ASN A 271 -26.09 12.04 0.64
N GLU A 272 -27.32 12.52 0.50
CA GLU A 272 -28.44 11.71 0.01
C GLU A 272 -28.20 11.10 -1.39
N SER A 273 -27.31 11.65 -2.19
CA SER A 273 -26.98 11.15 -3.54
C SER A 273 -26.02 9.97 -3.55
N THR A 274 -25.31 9.71 -2.45
CA THR A 274 -24.34 8.62 -2.33
C THR A 274 -24.94 7.34 -1.76
N PHE A 275 -26.21 7.36 -1.39
CA PHE A 275 -26.89 6.19 -0.85
C PHE A 275 -27.28 5.22 -1.97
N VAL A 276 -26.86 3.99 -1.85
CA VAL A 276 -27.59 2.90 -2.51
C VAL A 276 -28.93 2.80 -1.76
N LYS A 277 -30.03 3.09 -2.45
CA LYS A 277 -31.39 2.85 -1.92
C LYS A 277 -31.53 1.36 -1.70
N SER A 278 -31.08 0.86 -0.60
CA SER A 278 -31.26 -0.53 -0.18
C SER A 278 -32.19 -0.57 1.01
N THR A 279 -32.99 -1.63 1.07
CA THR A 279 -33.65 -2.06 2.29
C THR A 279 -32.61 -2.20 3.41
N GLU A 280 -33.03 -2.12 4.66
CA GLU A 280 -32.13 -2.26 5.80
C GLU A 280 -31.28 -3.51 5.70
N VAL A 281 -29.99 -3.36 5.94
CA VAL A 281 -28.99 -4.42 5.82
C VAL A 281 -28.80 -5.10 7.18
N GLN A 282 -28.87 -6.42 7.19
CA GLN A 282 -28.57 -7.23 8.36
C GLN A 282 -27.09 -7.57 8.44
N GLN A 283 -26.48 -7.92 7.30
CA GLN A 283 -25.12 -8.40 7.22
C GLN A 283 -24.50 -8.08 5.85
N ALA A 284 -23.23 -7.77 5.81
CA ALA A 284 -22.47 -7.72 4.57
C ALA A 284 -21.18 -8.52 4.70
N LEU A 285 -20.86 -9.28 3.68
CA LEU A 285 -19.61 -10.02 3.58
C LEU A 285 -18.91 -9.69 2.27
N SER A 286 -17.61 -9.39 2.37
CA SER A 286 -16.73 -9.29 1.22
C SER A 286 -15.70 -10.38 1.23
N SER A 287 -15.32 -10.82 0.06
CA SER A 287 -14.14 -11.64 -0.08
C SER A 287 -12.92 -10.87 0.40
N LYS A 288 -12.02 -11.52 1.13
CA LYS A 288 -10.76 -10.92 1.60
C LYS A 288 -9.73 -10.73 0.48
N GLN A 289 -10.10 -11.06 -0.76
CA GLN A 289 -9.22 -10.90 -1.91
C GLN A 289 -8.88 -9.43 -2.16
N PHE A 290 -7.60 -9.14 -2.26
CA PHE A 290 -7.08 -7.86 -2.68
C PHE A 290 -7.00 -7.81 -4.22
N GLN A 291 -8.14 -7.89 -4.90
CA GLN A 291 -8.17 -7.80 -6.36
C GLN A 291 -8.79 -6.50 -6.83
N ARG A 292 -8.06 -5.80 -7.68
CA ARG A 292 -8.47 -4.52 -8.27
C ARG A 292 -9.75 -4.62 -9.09
N TYR A 293 -10.10 -5.80 -9.59
CA TYR A 293 -11.09 -5.93 -10.65
C TYR A 293 -12.21 -6.96 -10.40
N LYS A 294 -12.13 -7.82 -9.40
CA LYS A 294 -13.07 -8.93 -9.24
C LYS A 294 -13.48 -9.13 -7.78
N LYS A 295 -14.06 -8.10 -7.20
CA LYS A 295 -14.53 -8.17 -5.83
C LYS A 295 -16.04 -8.11 -5.81
N ALA A 296 -16.67 -9.12 -5.24
CA ALA A 296 -18.08 -9.11 -4.93
C ALA A 296 -18.29 -8.94 -3.43
N THR A 297 -19.28 -8.16 -3.06
CA THR A 297 -19.77 -8.05 -1.69
C THR A 297 -21.19 -8.53 -1.65
N PHE A 298 -21.46 -9.57 -0.86
CA PHE A 298 -22.80 -10.01 -0.61
C PHE A 298 -23.40 -9.26 0.57
N VAL A 299 -24.66 -8.86 0.40
CA VAL A 299 -25.44 -8.13 1.38
C VAL A 299 -26.68 -8.94 1.71
N LEU A 300 -26.88 -9.25 2.97
CA LEU A 300 -28.12 -9.85 3.47
C LEU A 300 -29.01 -8.74 4.01
N HIS A 301 -30.17 -8.57 3.41
CA HIS A 301 -31.19 -7.63 3.87
C HIS A 301 -31.99 -8.21 5.02
N LYS A 302 -32.60 -7.37 5.85
CA LYS A 302 -33.41 -7.81 7.02
C LYS A 302 -34.63 -8.66 6.65
N ASP A 303 -35.10 -8.54 5.42
CA ASP A 303 -36.17 -9.38 4.86
C ASP A 303 -35.67 -10.74 4.31
N GLY A 304 -34.36 -11.01 4.45
CA GLY A 304 -33.72 -12.24 4.00
C GLY A 304 -33.25 -12.22 2.55
N HIS A 305 -33.56 -11.22 1.76
CA HIS A 305 -33.06 -11.12 0.39
C HIS A 305 -31.55 -10.94 0.37
N VAL A 306 -30.90 -11.57 -0.62
CA VAL A 306 -29.47 -11.42 -0.84
C VAL A 306 -29.22 -10.48 -2.03
N GLY A 307 -28.45 -9.42 -1.78
CA GLY A 307 -27.89 -8.57 -2.82
C GLY A 307 -26.42 -8.93 -3.08
N CYS A 308 -25.94 -8.60 -4.27
CA CYS A 308 -24.53 -8.65 -4.62
C CYS A 308 -24.09 -7.31 -5.19
N TYR A 309 -23.04 -6.73 -4.62
CA TYR A 309 -22.39 -5.55 -5.15
C TYR A 309 -21.12 -5.95 -5.90
N HIS A 310 -21.12 -5.67 -7.22
CA HIS A 310 -19.97 -5.86 -8.11
C HIS A 310 -19.08 -4.63 -8.04
N VAL A 311 -18.04 -4.71 -7.23
CA VAL A 311 -17.21 -3.55 -6.87
C VAL A 311 -16.56 -2.88 -8.08
N TYR A 312 -16.16 -3.65 -9.08
CA TYR A 312 -15.51 -3.10 -10.28
C TYR A 312 -16.48 -2.33 -11.18
N ASP A 313 -17.68 -2.86 -11.34
CA ASP A 313 -18.68 -2.34 -12.29
C ASP A 313 -19.61 -1.31 -11.63
N ASP A 314 -19.48 -1.15 -10.31
CA ASP A 314 -20.36 -0.28 -9.49
C ASP A 314 -21.86 -0.62 -9.66
N VAL A 315 -22.14 -1.90 -9.65
CA VAL A 315 -23.51 -2.40 -9.85
C VAL A 315 -23.95 -3.20 -8.63
N MET A 316 -25.07 -2.81 -8.03
CA MET A 316 -25.80 -3.61 -7.03
C MET A 316 -26.93 -4.35 -7.73
N GLU A 317 -26.98 -5.66 -7.52
CA GLU A 317 -28.10 -6.47 -7.95
C GLU A 317 -28.79 -7.18 -6.78
N ASN A 318 -30.10 -7.39 -6.88
CA ASN A 318 -30.80 -8.36 -6.06
C ASN A 318 -30.66 -9.73 -6.71
N VAL A 319 -29.95 -10.64 -6.03
CA VAL A 319 -29.66 -11.97 -6.57
C VAL A 319 -30.97 -12.75 -6.76
N LYS A 320 -31.13 -13.36 -7.93
CA LYS A 320 -32.30 -14.18 -8.26
C LYS A 320 -31.88 -15.56 -8.74
N ILE A 321 -32.65 -16.58 -8.36
CA ILE A 321 -32.52 -17.96 -8.86
C ILE A 321 -33.82 -18.29 -9.52
N ASP A 322 -33.79 -18.69 -10.79
CA ASP A 322 -35.01 -18.99 -11.60
C ASP A 322 -36.08 -17.88 -11.56
N GLY A 323 -35.59 -16.61 -11.61
CA GLY A 323 -36.42 -15.42 -11.58
C GLY A 323 -37.03 -15.06 -10.22
N LYS A 324 -36.82 -15.88 -9.19
CA LYS A 324 -37.26 -15.63 -7.80
C LYS A 324 -36.14 -15.03 -6.97
N PRO A 325 -36.46 -14.14 -6.02
CA PRO A 325 -35.47 -13.62 -5.10
C PRO A 325 -34.72 -14.74 -4.37
N PHE A 326 -33.39 -14.62 -4.31
CA PHE A 326 -32.57 -15.53 -3.52
C PHE A 326 -32.59 -15.07 -2.05
N VAL A 327 -33.01 -15.96 -1.15
CA VAL A 327 -33.25 -15.65 0.25
C VAL A 327 -32.41 -16.55 1.13
N LEU A 328 -31.73 -15.97 2.11
CA LEU A 328 -30.96 -16.66 3.15
C LEU A 328 -31.32 -16.13 4.54
N ASP A 329 -31.00 -16.92 5.57
CA ASP A 329 -31.12 -16.51 6.97
C ASP A 329 -29.83 -15.91 7.51
N SER A 330 -28.66 -16.36 7.00
CA SER A 330 -27.33 -15.89 7.43
C SER A 330 -26.27 -16.11 6.36
N LEU A 331 -25.24 -15.26 6.38
CA LEU A 331 -24.01 -15.40 5.59
C LEU A 331 -22.84 -15.76 6.50
N TYR A 332 -21.93 -16.61 6.04
CA TYR A 332 -20.79 -17.09 6.82
C TYR A 332 -19.44 -16.82 6.14
N GLY A 333 -19.39 -16.80 4.81
CA GLY A 333 -18.17 -16.54 4.07
C GLY A 333 -18.42 -16.31 2.59
N CYS A 334 -17.50 -15.62 1.94
CA CYS A 334 -17.52 -15.51 0.49
C CYS A 334 -16.10 -15.36 -0.06
N PHE A 335 -15.89 -15.81 -1.29
CA PHE A 335 -14.68 -15.55 -2.04
C PHE A 335 -14.97 -15.52 -3.54
N THR A 336 -14.01 -14.97 -4.32
CA THR A 336 -14.09 -14.96 -5.78
C THR A 336 -12.93 -15.73 -6.36
N GLU A 337 -13.16 -16.40 -7.49
CA GLU A 337 -12.08 -17.00 -8.27
C GLU A 337 -11.14 -15.92 -8.78
N ALA A 338 -9.85 -16.17 -8.64
CA ALA A 338 -8.81 -15.30 -9.18
C ALA A 338 -8.45 -15.71 -10.60
N THR A 339 -9.31 -15.47 -11.57
CA THR A 339 -8.99 -15.73 -12.98
C THR A 339 -8.43 -14.47 -13.65
N GLY A 340 -7.12 -14.42 -13.85
CA GLY A 340 -6.40 -13.51 -14.74
C GLY A 340 -6.73 -12.00 -14.68
N MET A 341 -5.74 -11.17 -14.85
CA MET A 341 -5.91 -9.72 -14.99
C MET A 341 -6.69 -9.38 -16.27
N GLY A 342 -7.98 -9.09 -16.16
CA GLY A 342 -8.78 -8.62 -17.27
C GLY A 342 -10.17 -8.22 -16.80
N SER A 343 -10.49 -6.96 -17.00
CA SER A 343 -11.68 -6.29 -16.48
C SER A 343 -13.03 -6.86 -16.91
N ASN A 344 -13.09 -7.73 -17.92
CA ASN A 344 -14.35 -8.21 -18.48
C ASN A 344 -14.32 -9.72 -18.77
N LYS A 345 -13.52 -10.48 -18.03
CA LYS A 345 -13.54 -11.94 -18.14
C LYS A 345 -14.51 -12.51 -17.14
N PRO A 346 -15.31 -13.53 -17.52
CA PRO A 346 -16.18 -14.26 -16.61
C PRO A 346 -15.38 -14.86 -15.43
N TYR A 347 -16.03 -14.98 -14.28
CA TYR A 347 -15.44 -15.58 -13.07
C TYR A 347 -16.55 -16.15 -12.18
N SER A 348 -16.18 -17.01 -11.24
CA SER A 348 -17.11 -17.53 -10.26
C SER A 348 -16.98 -16.81 -8.91
N VAL A 349 -18.10 -16.67 -8.23
CA VAL A 349 -18.21 -16.13 -6.88
C VAL A 349 -18.83 -17.17 -5.99
N TYR A 350 -18.26 -17.38 -4.82
CA TYR A 350 -18.74 -18.37 -3.86
C TYR A 350 -19.30 -17.66 -2.63
N LEU A 351 -20.44 -18.16 -2.15
CA LEU A 351 -21.13 -17.66 -0.96
C LEU A 351 -21.52 -18.82 -0.06
N LEU A 352 -21.04 -18.79 1.17
CA LEU A 352 -21.47 -19.72 2.21
C LEU A 352 -22.60 -19.08 3.01
N GLY A 353 -23.77 -19.71 2.99
CA GLY A 353 -24.96 -19.23 3.67
C GLY A 353 -25.86 -20.33 4.17
N SER A 354 -26.84 -19.95 5.00
CA SER A 354 -27.87 -20.88 5.47
C SER A 354 -29.27 -20.42 5.14
N LYS A 355 -30.16 -21.40 4.94
CA LYS A 355 -31.60 -21.19 4.78
C LYS A 355 -32.38 -22.37 5.42
N ASP A 356 -33.33 -22.05 6.27
CA ASP A 356 -34.21 -23.04 6.95
C ASP A 356 -33.41 -24.17 7.65
N GLY A 357 -32.23 -23.84 8.21
CA GLY A 357 -31.35 -24.79 8.88
C GLY A 357 -30.44 -25.62 7.96
N GLU A 358 -30.54 -25.47 6.66
CA GLU A 358 -29.62 -26.05 5.69
C GLU A 358 -28.44 -25.07 5.43
N PHE A 359 -27.22 -25.60 5.38
CA PHE A 359 -26.00 -24.85 5.11
C PHE A 359 -25.44 -25.28 3.77
N ASN A 360 -25.15 -24.29 2.92
CA ASN A 360 -24.66 -24.56 1.58
C ASN A 360 -23.57 -23.55 1.16
N LEU A 361 -22.61 -24.04 0.41
CA LEU A 361 -21.72 -23.24 -0.39
C LEU A 361 -22.32 -23.09 -1.80
N TYR A 362 -22.71 -21.88 -2.16
CA TYR A 362 -23.30 -21.56 -3.45
C TYR A 362 -22.19 -21.06 -4.38
N ARG A 363 -22.15 -21.58 -5.61
CA ARG A 363 -21.29 -21.08 -6.68
C ARG A 363 -22.13 -20.31 -7.68
N PHE A 364 -21.82 -19.05 -7.88
CA PHE A 364 -22.45 -18.19 -8.88
C PHE A 364 -21.44 -17.85 -9.96
N TYR A 365 -21.93 -17.80 -11.20
CA TYR A 365 -21.13 -17.35 -12.34
C TYR A 365 -21.47 -15.91 -12.68
N VAL A 366 -20.41 -15.10 -12.82
CA VAL A 366 -20.46 -13.71 -13.27
C VAL A 366 -20.02 -13.66 -14.72
N ASN A 367 -20.89 -13.23 -15.58
CA ASN A 367 -20.63 -13.09 -17.02
C ASN A 367 -20.62 -11.61 -17.44
N TYR A 368 -20.02 -11.32 -18.58
CA TYR A 368 -20.01 -10.02 -19.19
C TYR A 368 -20.48 -10.09 -20.64
N ILE A 369 -21.45 -9.24 -21.01
CA ILE A 369 -21.89 -9.04 -22.38
C ILE A 369 -21.62 -7.58 -22.76
N ASN A 370 -20.84 -7.36 -23.82
CA ASN A 370 -20.44 -6.01 -24.25
C ASN A 370 -19.84 -5.15 -23.12
N ARG A 371 -19.02 -5.75 -22.28
CA ARG A 371 -18.40 -5.14 -21.08
C ARG A 371 -19.38 -4.75 -19.96
N VAL A 372 -20.61 -5.20 -20.00
CA VAL A 372 -21.60 -4.99 -18.95
C VAL A 372 -21.72 -6.29 -18.14
N VAL A 373 -21.61 -6.18 -16.82
CA VAL A 373 -21.82 -7.30 -15.90
C VAL A 373 -23.26 -7.80 -16.04
N GLN A 374 -23.41 -9.12 -16.14
CA GLN A 374 -24.72 -9.76 -16.21
C GLN A 374 -25.14 -10.24 -14.82
N PRO A 375 -26.44 -10.38 -14.56
CA PRO A 375 -26.94 -10.94 -13.30
C PRO A 375 -26.29 -12.29 -12.98
N LEU A 376 -26.04 -12.51 -11.68
CA LEU A 376 -25.47 -13.75 -11.17
C LEU A 376 -26.31 -14.97 -11.58
N THR A 377 -25.64 -15.99 -12.09
CA THR A 377 -26.27 -17.27 -12.41
C THR A 377 -25.80 -18.33 -11.43
N LEU A 378 -26.71 -19.00 -10.72
CA LEU A 378 -26.37 -20.11 -9.84
C LEU A 378 -25.93 -21.32 -10.67
N GLU A 379 -24.70 -21.79 -10.44
CA GLU A 379 -24.15 -22.98 -11.10
C GLU A 379 -24.16 -24.21 -10.20
N ALA A 380 -23.92 -24.03 -8.90
CA ALA A 380 -23.90 -25.14 -7.96
C ALA A 380 -24.42 -24.73 -6.57
N LYS A 381 -25.11 -25.65 -5.91
CA LYS A 381 -25.50 -25.63 -4.50
C LYS A 381 -24.85 -26.84 -3.84
N MET A 382 -23.86 -26.62 -2.98
CA MET A 382 -23.04 -27.64 -2.36
C MET A 382 -23.35 -27.70 -0.87
N PRO A 383 -24.03 -28.75 -0.35
CA PRO A 383 -24.30 -28.86 1.08
C PRO A 383 -23.01 -28.92 1.90
N VAL A 384 -23.02 -28.30 3.06
CA VAL A 384 -21.92 -28.34 4.03
C VAL A 384 -22.46 -28.58 5.44
N ASP A 385 -21.60 -29.07 6.31
CA ASP A 385 -21.95 -29.26 7.71
C ASP A 385 -22.16 -27.94 8.45
N ALA A 386 -23.12 -27.88 9.36
CA ALA A 386 -23.43 -26.67 10.13
C ALA A 386 -22.27 -26.22 11.03
N THR A 387 -21.53 -27.18 11.60
CA THR A 387 -20.38 -26.89 12.43
C THR A 387 -19.29 -26.25 11.59
N PHE A 388 -18.99 -26.83 10.43
CA PHE A 388 -18.06 -26.26 9.46
C PHE A 388 -18.43 -24.81 9.11
N ALA A 389 -19.67 -24.57 8.67
CA ALA A 389 -20.12 -23.25 8.26
C ALA A 389 -19.96 -22.19 9.38
N LYS A 390 -20.29 -22.56 10.62
CA LYS A 390 -20.24 -21.65 11.77
C LYS A 390 -18.83 -21.41 12.34
N THR A 391 -17.90 -22.35 12.10
CA THR A 391 -16.52 -22.24 12.63
C THR A 391 -15.56 -21.61 11.64
N THR A 392 -15.88 -21.67 10.33
CA THR A 392 -15.04 -21.01 9.33
C THR A 392 -15.13 -19.49 9.41
N LYS A 393 -13.97 -18.86 9.23
CA LYS A 393 -13.85 -17.39 9.13
C LYS A 393 -13.13 -17.06 7.82
N PHE A 394 -12.78 -15.86 7.57
CA PHE A 394 -11.93 -15.35 6.48
C PHE A 394 -11.77 -16.29 5.27
N TRP A 395 -12.47 -15.97 4.19
CA TRP A 395 -12.42 -16.71 2.95
C TRP A 395 -11.76 -15.89 1.85
N TRP A 396 -10.85 -16.52 1.08
CA TRP A 396 -10.19 -15.87 -0.08
C TRP A 396 -9.75 -16.90 -1.12
N GLY A 397 -9.42 -16.44 -2.32
CA GLY A 397 -8.82 -17.26 -3.38
C GLY A 397 -7.39 -16.83 -3.65
N SER A 398 -6.57 -17.74 -4.20
CA SER A 398 -5.23 -17.42 -4.70
C SER A 398 -5.30 -16.59 -5.97
N PHE A 399 -4.21 -15.89 -6.27
CA PHE A 399 -4.04 -15.21 -7.55
C PHE A 399 -3.34 -16.15 -8.54
N GLY A 400 -4.00 -16.42 -9.67
CA GLY A 400 -3.42 -17.24 -10.75
C GLY A 400 -3.52 -18.76 -10.60
N GLU A 401 -3.93 -19.26 -9.43
CA GLU A 401 -4.11 -20.69 -9.15
C GLU A 401 -5.57 -20.98 -8.77
N SER A 402 -5.99 -22.24 -8.92
CA SER A 402 -7.37 -22.66 -8.61
C SER A 402 -7.55 -23.02 -7.14
N TYR A 403 -6.94 -22.29 -6.22
CA TYR A 403 -7.03 -22.57 -4.79
C TYR A 403 -7.88 -21.55 -4.05
N GLY A 404 -8.81 -22.08 -3.23
CA GLY A 404 -9.50 -21.33 -2.20
C GLY A 404 -8.91 -21.61 -0.82
N PHE A 405 -9.12 -20.66 0.09
CA PHE A 405 -8.64 -20.74 1.46
C PHE A 405 -9.72 -20.30 2.43
N TYR A 406 -9.66 -20.85 3.62
CA TYR A 406 -10.46 -20.42 4.76
C TYR A 406 -9.70 -20.68 6.06
N THR A 407 -10.16 -20.05 7.14
CA THR A 407 -9.62 -20.29 8.49
C THR A 407 -10.63 -21.02 9.36
N ILE A 408 -10.13 -21.90 10.23
CA ILE A 408 -10.85 -22.46 11.38
C ILE A 408 -9.92 -22.33 12.58
N ASP A 409 -10.40 -21.71 13.66
CA ASP A 409 -9.62 -21.42 14.86
C ASP A 409 -8.29 -20.69 14.52
N ASN A 410 -7.16 -21.30 14.85
CA ASN A 410 -5.81 -20.80 14.58
C ASN A 410 -5.16 -21.47 13.36
N SER A 411 -5.93 -22.02 12.45
CA SER A 411 -5.40 -22.75 11.30
C SER A 411 -5.95 -22.25 9.98
N ILE A 412 -5.12 -22.33 8.94
CA ILE A 412 -5.45 -22.00 7.56
C ILE A 412 -5.56 -23.29 6.76
N TYR A 413 -6.60 -23.41 5.99
CA TYR A 413 -6.90 -24.54 5.12
C TYR A 413 -6.93 -24.09 3.66
N ARG A 414 -6.47 -24.96 2.76
CA ARG A 414 -6.48 -24.80 1.31
C ARG A 414 -7.31 -25.91 0.65
N PHE A 415 -8.11 -25.55 -0.31
CA PHE A 415 -8.86 -26.49 -1.16
C PHE A 415 -8.74 -26.09 -2.64
N ASP A 416 -8.96 -27.05 -3.54
CA ASP A 416 -9.01 -26.78 -4.97
C ASP A 416 -10.46 -26.46 -5.37
N TYR A 417 -10.67 -25.38 -6.13
CA TYR A 417 -11.99 -25.00 -6.62
C TYR A 417 -12.17 -25.20 -8.13
N TYR A 418 -11.16 -25.75 -8.83
CA TYR A 418 -11.28 -26.00 -10.25
C TYR A 418 -12.41 -26.98 -10.54
N GLU A 419 -13.39 -26.56 -11.39
CA GLU A 419 -14.59 -27.33 -11.74
C GLU A 419 -15.35 -27.90 -10.52
N MET A 420 -15.31 -27.23 -9.36
CA MET A 420 -15.89 -27.71 -8.12
C MET A 420 -17.43 -27.76 -8.20
N ASN A 421 -18.01 -28.96 -8.21
CA ASN A 421 -19.46 -29.21 -8.15
C ASN A 421 -19.91 -29.79 -6.81
N SER A 422 -18.98 -30.21 -5.96
CA SER A 422 -19.19 -30.64 -4.58
C SER A 422 -18.07 -30.06 -3.72
N PHE A 423 -18.36 -29.76 -2.47
CA PHE A 423 -17.38 -29.27 -1.50
C PHE A 423 -17.33 -30.21 -0.30
N GLU A 424 -16.17 -30.82 -0.11
CA GLU A 424 -15.89 -31.72 0.99
C GLU A 424 -14.80 -31.11 1.88
N PRO A 425 -15.16 -30.51 3.04
CA PRO A 425 -14.18 -29.91 3.94
C PRO A 425 -13.04 -30.83 4.38
N SER A 426 -13.33 -32.13 4.47
CA SER A 426 -12.33 -33.17 4.83
C SER A 426 -11.21 -33.35 3.80
N GLN A 427 -11.41 -32.91 2.57
CA GLN A 427 -10.40 -32.94 1.50
C GLN A 427 -9.50 -31.70 1.50
N ALA A 428 -9.88 -30.66 2.25
CA ALA A 428 -9.07 -29.47 2.37
C ALA A 428 -7.77 -29.77 3.14
N LYS A 429 -6.65 -29.31 2.58
CA LYS A 429 -5.34 -29.48 3.19
C LYS A 429 -5.12 -28.40 4.25
N LYS A 430 -4.85 -28.82 5.48
CA LYS A 430 -4.37 -27.90 6.50
C LYS A 430 -2.98 -27.39 6.09
N LEU A 431 -2.87 -26.07 5.88
CA LEU A 431 -1.68 -25.44 5.33
C LEU A 431 -0.76 -24.91 6.43
N ILE A 432 -1.34 -24.20 7.39
CA ILE A 432 -0.62 -23.57 8.50
C ILE A 432 -1.44 -23.76 9.77
N THR A 433 -0.77 -23.96 10.89
CA THR A 433 -1.36 -23.89 12.22
C THR A 433 -0.47 -22.97 13.07
N PHE A 434 -1.06 -21.95 13.68
CA PHE A 434 -0.40 -21.05 14.61
C PHE A 434 -0.42 -21.60 16.04
N ASP A 435 0.27 -20.95 16.95
CA ASP A 435 0.29 -21.36 18.35
C ASP A 435 -1.13 -21.35 18.96
N ALA A 436 -1.40 -22.24 19.90
CA ALA A 436 -2.75 -22.41 20.46
C ALA A 436 -3.27 -21.18 21.24
N ASP A 437 -2.39 -20.30 21.66
CA ASP A 437 -2.68 -19.05 22.36
C ASP A 437 -2.75 -17.83 21.40
N GLU A 438 -2.61 -18.05 20.10
CA GLU A 438 -2.74 -17.03 19.06
C GLU A 438 -4.09 -17.15 18.34
N GLU A 439 -4.80 -16.04 18.23
CA GLU A 439 -6.04 -15.91 17.49
C GLU A 439 -5.79 -15.24 16.14
N ILE A 440 -6.28 -15.82 15.05
CA ILE A 440 -6.29 -15.16 13.74
C ILE A 440 -7.34 -14.05 13.78
N ILE A 441 -6.89 -12.80 13.69
CA ILE A 441 -7.75 -11.62 13.72
C ILE A 441 -8.19 -11.21 12.32
N ASP A 442 -7.28 -11.28 11.37
CA ASP A 442 -7.58 -10.98 9.96
C ASP A 442 -6.54 -11.61 9.03
N VAL A 443 -6.90 -11.69 7.75
CA VAL A 443 -6.01 -12.12 6.66
C VAL A 443 -6.04 -11.09 5.54
N PHE A 444 -4.89 -10.86 4.94
CA PHE A 444 -4.73 -9.86 3.90
C PHE A 444 -3.91 -10.45 2.74
N PRO A 445 -4.55 -11.05 1.73
CA PRO A 445 -3.88 -11.55 0.54
C PRO A 445 -3.32 -10.39 -0.28
N LEU A 446 -2.05 -10.48 -0.66
CA LEU A 446 -1.35 -9.52 -1.49
C LEU A 446 -1.23 -10.05 -2.92
N ILE A 447 -1.34 -9.17 -3.90
CA ILE A 447 -1.22 -9.53 -5.31
C ILE A 447 0.24 -9.40 -5.72
N PRO A 448 0.79 -10.34 -6.53
CA PRO A 448 2.07 -10.20 -7.18
C PRO A 448 2.19 -8.87 -7.95
N GLY A 449 3.33 -8.24 -7.92
CA GLY A 449 3.58 -6.95 -8.60
C GLY A 449 3.16 -5.70 -7.85
N MET A 450 2.61 -5.80 -6.63
CA MET A 450 2.33 -4.66 -5.76
C MET A 450 3.46 -4.38 -4.76
N GLY A 451 4.71 -4.44 -5.23
CA GLY A 451 5.91 -4.19 -4.42
C GLY A 451 6.42 -5.41 -3.67
N LEU A 452 5.92 -6.59 -3.95
CA LEU A 452 6.57 -7.86 -3.68
C LEU A 452 7.37 -8.27 -4.92
N ARG A 453 8.43 -9.04 -4.74
CA ARG A 453 9.16 -9.62 -5.86
C ARG A 453 8.14 -10.23 -6.81
N ASP A 454 8.30 -10.01 -8.11
CA ASP A 454 7.32 -10.27 -9.18
C ASP A 454 6.72 -11.69 -9.23
N GLU A 455 7.10 -12.59 -8.34
CA GLU A 455 6.84 -14.01 -8.40
C GLU A 455 6.06 -14.58 -7.19
N ASP A 456 5.85 -13.83 -6.09
CA ASP A 456 5.29 -14.40 -4.86
C ASP A 456 3.85 -13.94 -4.59
N ASP A 457 2.91 -14.88 -4.66
CA ASP A 457 1.56 -14.74 -4.08
C ASP A 457 1.67 -14.87 -2.56
N CYS A 458 1.58 -13.75 -1.86
CA CYS A 458 1.78 -13.68 -0.42
C CYS A 458 0.51 -13.31 0.32
N THR A 459 0.35 -13.85 1.52
CA THR A 459 -0.72 -13.45 2.46
C THR A 459 -0.11 -12.99 3.78
N VAL A 460 -0.60 -11.86 4.27
CA VAL A 460 -0.34 -11.35 5.63
C VAL A 460 -1.45 -11.82 6.54
N VAL A 461 -1.09 -12.38 7.70
CA VAL A 461 -2.01 -12.78 8.76
C VAL A 461 -1.74 -11.93 9.98
N LEU A 462 -2.79 -11.37 10.55
CA LEU A 462 -2.75 -10.73 11.85
C LEU A 462 -3.06 -11.76 12.94
N LEU A 463 -2.15 -11.95 13.85
CA LEU A 463 -2.28 -12.84 14.99
C LEU A 463 -2.35 -12.02 16.29
N TYR A 464 -3.25 -12.39 17.19
CA TYR A 464 -3.40 -11.76 18.49
C TYR A 464 -3.15 -12.75 19.61
N LYS A 465 -2.28 -12.38 20.54
CA LYS A 465 -1.97 -13.15 21.75
C LYS A 465 -2.56 -12.46 22.97
N LYS A 466 -3.68 -13.00 23.47
CA LYS A 466 -4.43 -12.39 24.56
C LYS A 466 -3.62 -12.31 25.88
N ALA A 467 -2.75 -13.30 26.13
CA ALA A 467 -1.98 -13.36 27.36
C ALA A 467 -1.02 -12.20 27.56
N THR A 468 -0.47 -11.66 26.47
CA THR A 468 0.46 -10.53 26.47
C THR A 468 -0.18 -9.24 25.96
N ASN A 469 -1.42 -9.29 25.47
CA ASN A 469 -2.08 -8.22 24.75
C ASN A 469 -1.20 -7.65 23.63
N THR A 470 -0.62 -8.53 22.82
CA THR A 470 0.21 -8.15 21.67
C THR A 470 -0.32 -8.78 20.40
N SER A 471 -0.01 -8.18 19.27
CA SER A 471 -0.29 -8.80 17.98
C SER A 471 0.97 -8.92 17.12
N SER A 472 0.94 -9.94 16.27
CA SER A 472 2.03 -10.31 15.36
C SER A 472 1.57 -10.23 13.92
N LEU A 473 2.52 -10.00 13.00
CA LEU A 473 2.32 -10.12 11.57
C LEU A 473 3.04 -11.38 11.08
N TYR A 474 2.32 -12.23 10.39
CA TYR A 474 2.89 -13.42 9.76
C TYR A 474 2.70 -13.33 8.25
N VAL A 475 3.79 -13.38 7.51
CA VAL A 475 3.80 -13.32 6.04
C VAL A 475 4.21 -14.66 5.48
N TYR A 476 3.39 -15.22 4.62
CA TYR A 476 3.65 -16.53 4.02
C TYR A 476 3.29 -16.56 2.53
N ASP A 477 3.90 -17.49 1.81
CA ASP A 477 3.56 -17.83 0.45
C ASP A 477 2.16 -18.47 0.43
N THR A 478 1.22 -17.83 -0.24
CA THR A 478 -0.20 -18.17 -0.19
C THR A 478 -0.47 -19.61 -0.62
N VAL A 479 0.22 -20.08 -1.65
CA VAL A 479 -0.03 -21.40 -2.26
C VAL A 479 0.59 -22.53 -1.46
N THR A 480 1.83 -22.35 -1.02
CA THR A 480 2.61 -23.41 -0.36
C THR A 480 2.50 -23.42 1.15
N GLY A 481 2.12 -22.28 1.76
CA GLY A 481 2.14 -22.08 3.21
C GLY A 481 3.54 -21.86 3.78
N ARG A 482 4.57 -21.71 2.92
CA ARG A 482 5.95 -21.47 3.36
C ARG A 482 6.05 -20.11 4.04
N LYS A 483 6.54 -20.08 5.28
CA LYS A 483 6.82 -18.83 5.98
C LYS A 483 7.85 -18.00 5.23
N ILE A 484 7.50 -16.75 4.94
CA ILE A 484 8.39 -15.74 4.36
C ILE A 484 9.00 -14.92 5.48
N LYS A 485 8.14 -14.35 6.33
CA LYS A 485 8.58 -13.50 7.43
C LYS A 485 7.59 -13.58 8.60
N GLU A 486 8.11 -13.35 9.80
CA GLU A 486 7.31 -13.19 11.01
C GLU A 486 7.81 -11.97 11.79
N TYR A 487 6.88 -11.12 12.18
CA TYR A 487 7.11 -9.96 13.03
C TYR A 487 6.35 -10.20 14.33
N LYS A 488 7.04 -10.90 15.25
CA LYS A 488 6.42 -11.40 16.49
C LYS A 488 6.27 -10.28 17.50
N ASP A 489 5.07 -10.16 18.09
CA ASP A 489 4.72 -9.26 19.21
C ASP A 489 5.09 -7.78 18.96
N ILE A 490 5.16 -7.34 17.69
CA ILE A 490 5.54 -5.96 17.36
C ILE A 490 4.43 -4.93 17.60
N ILE A 491 3.18 -5.37 17.68
CA ILE A 491 2.01 -4.50 17.82
C ILE A 491 1.58 -4.53 19.30
N PRO A 492 1.65 -3.40 20.04
CA PRO A 492 1.35 -3.35 21.47
C PRO A 492 -0.15 -3.20 21.73
N GLY A 493 -0.94 -4.21 21.35
CA GLY A 493 -2.39 -4.25 21.48
C GLY A 493 -3.03 -5.24 20.53
N LYS A 494 -4.36 -5.32 20.54
CA LYS A 494 -5.14 -6.14 19.62
C LYS A 494 -5.23 -5.44 18.27
N ALA A 495 -4.56 -5.97 17.24
CA ALA A 495 -4.72 -5.51 15.87
C ALA A 495 -6.18 -5.70 15.42
N VAL A 496 -6.75 -4.68 14.76
CA VAL A 496 -8.14 -4.68 14.31
C VAL A 496 -8.30 -4.34 12.83
N TYR A 497 -7.24 -3.81 12.21
CA TYR A 497 -7.25 -3.44 10.80
C TYR A 497 -5.83 -3.42 10.25
N PHE A 498 -5.66 -3.91 9.03
CA PHE A 498 -4.41 -3.82 8.27
C PHE A 498 -4.71 -3.35 6.85
N THR A 499 -3.85 -2.52 6.30
CA THR A 499 -3.91 -2.14 4.89
C THR A 499 -2.54 -1.79 4.34
N LYS A 500 -2.35 -2.03 3.03
CA LYS A 500 -1.21 -1.50 2.28
C LYS A 500 -1.56 -0.09 1.80
N CYS A 501 -0.64 0.84 1.98
CA CYS A 501 -0.74 2.20 1.49
C CYS A 501 -0.19 2.24 0.06
N LEU A 502 -0.97 2.76 -0.89
CA LEU A 502 -0.63 2.84 -2.32
C LEU A 502 -0.44 4.29 -2.75
#